data_3bb92af8808b74db69a41730ea25f60a
#
_entry.id   3bb92af8808b74db69a41730ea25f60a
#
_cell.length_a   1.000
_cell.length_b   1.000
_cell.length_c   1.000
_cell.angle_alpha   90.00
_cell.angle_beta   90.00
_cell.angle_gamma   90.00
#
_symmetry.space_group_name_H-M   'P 1'
#
loop_
_entity.id
_entity.type
_entity.pdbx_description
1 polymer ?
#
loop_
_entity_poly.entity_id
_entity_poly.type
_entity_poly.pdbx_seq_one_letter_code
_entity_poly.pdbx_strand_id
1 'polypeptide(L)'
;MADIAAGGKSGKVVIRNVGLMLSGDLDHPILDADTVVLVDGIITAVGREKDCDTAQAATTIDARGTCLAPGLIDSHVHPVFGDWTPRQNQLGWIDSTMNGGVTTMISA
;
A
#
# COMPACT_ATOMS: atom_id res chain seq x y z
N MET A 1 7.76 -1.83 12.47
CA MET A 1 6.89 -0.72 12.04
C MET A 1 7.68 0.19 11.10
N ALA A 2 7.09 0.61 10.00
CA ALA A 2 7.74 1.47 9.04
C ALA A 2 7.92 2.91 9.55
N ASP A 3 9.00 3.56 9.13
CA ASP A 3 9.22 4.99 9.35
C ASP A 3 8.82 5.78 8.11
N ILE A 4 8.15 6.89 8.33
CA ILE A 4 7.68 7.79 7.28
C ILE A 4 8.33 9.15 7.50
N ALA A 5 9.01 9.67 6.45
CA ALA A 5 9.56 11.01 6.42
C ALA A 5 8.96 11.77 5.24
N ALA A 6 8.30 12.88 5.52
CA ALA A 6 7.75 13.78 4.51
C ALA A 6 8.75 14.89 4.20
N GLY A 7 8.94 15.20 2.91
CA GLY A 7 9.82 16.28 2.44
C GLY A 7 9.55 16.59 0.96
N GLY A 8 9.61 17.88 0.60
CA GLY A 8 9.39 18.34 -0.77
C GLY A 8 7.91 18.40 -1.15
N LYS A 9 7.64 18.86 -2.39
CA LYS A 9 6.29 19.11 -2.94
C LYS A 9 5.91 18.17 -4.08
N SER A 10 6.78 17.18 -4.42
CA SER A 10 6.49 16.22 -5.47
C SER A 10 5.52 15.15 -4.94
N GLY A 11 4.67 14.62 -5.80
CA GLY A 11 3.86 13.44 -5.49
C GLY A 11 4.65 12.13 -5.46
N LYS A 12 5.97 12.18 -5.30
CA LYS A 12 6.86 11.02 -5.29
C LYS A 12 6.93 10.41 -3.88
N VAL A 13 6.67 9.12 -3.81
CA VAL A 13 6.78 8.31 -2.60
C VAL A 13 7.80 7.21 -2.84
N VAL A 14 8.71 7.01 -1.91
CA VAL A 14 9.69 5.92 -1.94
C VAL A 14 9.44 5.03 -0.73
N ILE A 15 9.26 3.74 -0.96
CA ILE A 15 9.25 2.70 0.07
C ILE A 15 10.55 1.93 -0.08
N ARG A 16 11.36 1.84 0.97
CA ARG A 16 12.68 1.21 0.94
C ARG A 16 12.91 0.26 2.11
N ASN A 17 14.01 -0.47 2.07
CA ASN A 17 14.39 -1.45 3.10
C ASN A 17 13.31 -2.53 3.31
N VAL A 18 12.64 -2.94 2.25
CA VAL A 18 11.68 -4.04 2.28
C VAL A 18 12.44 -5.36 2.42
N GLY A 19 12.08 -6.16 3.41
CA GLY A 19 12.73 -7.45 3.66
C GLY A 19 12.18 -8.57 2.79
N LEU A 20 10.90 -8.54 2.47
CA LEU A 20 10.24 -9.48 1.58
C LEU A 20 9.25 -8.73 0.69
N MET A 21 9.46 -8.76 -0.62
CA MET A 21 8.60 -8.13 -1.60
C MET A 21 7.72 -9.16 -2.29
N LEU A 22 6.40 -9.04 -2.12
CA LEU A 22 5.43 -9.92 -2.77
C LEU A 22 4.81 -9.21 -3.97
N SER A 23 4.67 -9.96 -5.07
CA SER A 23 4.15 -9.42 -6.34
C SER A 23 2.62 -9.49 -6.45
N GLY A 24 1.98 -10.43 -5.77
CA GLY A 24 0.60 -10.81 -6.02
C GLY A 24 0.42 -11.77 -7.21
N ASP A 25 1.49 -12.09 -7.94
CA ASP A 25 1.49 -13.09 -9.00
C ASP A 25 1.81 -14.47 -8.41
N LEU A 26 0.91 -15.42 -8.59
CA LEU A 26 1.07 -16.77 -8.03
C LEU A 26 2.23 -17.55 -8.68
N ASP A 27 2.55 -17.25 -9.92
CA ASP A 27 3.66 -17.91 -10.65
C ASP A 27 5.02 -17.31 -10.27
N HIS A 28 5.06 -16.05 -9.86
CA HIS A 28 6.27 -15.33 -9.44
C HIS A 28 6.01 -14.54 -8.15
N PRO A 29 5.73 -15.21 -7.02
CA PRO A 29 5.20 -14.55 -5.84
C PRO A 29 6.20 -13.64 -5.12
N ILE A 30 7.49 -13.94 -5.20
CA ILE A 30 8.55 -13.20 -4.51
C ILE A 30 9.40 -12.46 -5.53
N LEU A 31 9.55 -11.15 -5.33
CA LEU A 31 10.39 -10.31 -6.17
C LEU A 31 11.77 -10.10 -5.53
N ASP A 32 12.82 -10.10 -6.35
CA ASP A 32 14.16 -9.68 -5.95
C ASP A 32 14.22 -8.14 -5.93
N ALA A 33 13.58 -7.56 -4.95
CA ALA A 33 13.43 -6.12 -4.79
C ALA A 33 13.34 -5.74 -3.31
N ASP A 34 13.79 -4.54 -2.98
CA ASP A 34 13.69 -3.96 -1.65
C ASP A 34 13.09 -2.55 -1.66
N THR A 35 12.78 -2.03 -2.85
CA THR A 35 12.35 -0.64 -3.04
C THR A 35 11.22 -0.53 -4.04
N VAL A 36 10.27 0.33 -3.72
CA VAL A 36 9.16 0.73 -4.61
C VAL A 36 9.16 2.25 -4.72
N VAL A 37 9.03 2.76 -5.93
CA VAL A 37 8.87 4.18 -6.22
C VAL A 37 7.50 4.42 -6.84
N LEU A 38 6.77 5.36 -6.26
CA LEU A 38 5.49 5.81 -6.78
C LEU A 38 5.59 7.29 -7.15
N VAL A 39 4.93 7.67 -8.23
CA VAL A 39 4.78 9.08 -8.63
C VAL A 39 3.29 9.33 -8.86
N ASP A 40 2.74 10.29 -8.16
CA ASP A 40 1.33 10.65 -8.24
C ASP A 40 0.36 9.44 -8.09
N GLY A 41 0.70 8.54 -7.16
CA GLY A 41 -0.10 7.35 -6.88
C GLY A 41 0.13 6.17 -7.82
N ILE A 42 1.01 6.30 -8.81
CA ILE A 42 1.33 5.23 -9.76
C ILE A 42 2.70 4.63 -9.43
N ILE A 43 2.79 3.31 -9.37
CA ILE A 43 4.07 2.61 -9.21
C ILE A 43 4.88 2.78 -10.50
N THR A 44 6.03 3.42 -10.39
CA THR A 44 6.93 3.68 -11.54
C THR A 44 8.16 2.79 -11.54
N ALA A 45 8.56 2.26 -10.39
CA ALA A 45 9.68 1.34 -10.29
C ALA A 45 9.52 0.38 -9.12
N VAL A 46 9.93 -0.85 -9.32
CA VAL A 46 10.11 -1.89 -8.29
C VAL A 46 11.44 -2.56 -8.56
N GLY A 47 12.34 -2.58 -7.57
CA GLY A 47 13.67 -3.16 -7.76
C GLY A 47 14.55 -2.97 -6.55
N ARG A 48 15.86 -3.09 -6.76
CA ARG A 48 16.85 -2.75 -5.74
C ARG A 48 17.02 -1.23 -5.67
N GLU A 49 17.23 -0.69 -4.47
CA GLU A 49 17.34 0.75 -4.24
C GLU A 49 18.37 1.40 -5.17
N LYS A 50 19.50 0.75 -5.38
CA LYS A 50 20.58 1.22 -6.27
C LYS A 50 20.15 1.38 -7.73
N ASP A 51 19.12 0.68 -8.17
CA ASP A 51 18.60 0.69 -9.55
C ASP A 51 17.36 1.59 -9.70
N CYS A 52 16.89 2.18 -8.60
CA CYS A 52 15.70 3.02 -8.57
C CYS A 52 16.08 4.50 -8.39
N ASP A 53 15.37 5.40 -9.05
CA ASP A 53 15.50 6.84 -8.79
C ASP A 53 14.71 7.20 -7.53
N THR A 54 15.43 7.31 -6.41
CA THR A 54 14.83 7.65 -5.10
C THR A 54 15.00 9.11 -4.73
N ALA A 55 15.59 9.93 -5.62
CA ALA A 55 15.86 11.33 -5.35
C ALA A 55 14.57 12.16 -5.26
N GLN A 56 14.60 13.20 -4.43
CA GLN A 56 13.55 14.21 -4.31
C GLN A 56 12.15 13.64 -3.96
N ALA A 57 12.12 12.59 -3.15
CA ALA A 57 10.86 12.06 -2.66
C ALA A 57 10.15 13.06 -1.73
N ALA A 58 8.85 13.25 -1.94
CA ALA A 58 8.00 13.98 -1.01
C ALA A 58 7.82 13.22 0.30
N THR A 59 7.75 11.87 0.20
CA THR A 59 7.61 10.98 1.34
C THR A 59 8.52 9.78 1.15
N THR A 60 9.24 9.41 2.19
CA THR A 60 10.03 8.18 2.23
C THR A 60 9.54 7.31 3.38
N ILE A 61 9.24 6.06 3.08
CA ILE A 61 8.82 5.04 4.04
C ILE A 61 9.94 4.02 4.17
N ASP A 62 10.50 3.91 5.35
CA ASP A 62 11.46 2.87 5.67
C ASP A 62 10.72 1.65 6.22
N ALA A 63 10.68 0.58 5.44
CA ALA A 63 9.99 -0.64 5.81
C ALA A 63 10.70 -1.45 6.91
N ARG A 64 11.96 -1.12 7.22
CA ARG A 64 12.76 -1.77 8.29
C ARG A 64 12.77 -3.29 8.21
N GLY A 65 12.87 -3.83 7.01
CA GLY A 65 12.93 -5.27 6.78
C GLY A 65 11.59 -5.99 6.87
N THR A 66 10.47 -5.27 6.98
CA THR A 66 9.13 -5.89 6.96
C THR A 66 8.73 -6.32 5.55
N CYS A 67 7.68 -7.09 5.45
CA CYS A 67 7.10 -7.51 4.17
C CYS A 67 6.29 -6.39 3.55
N LEU A 68 6.41 -6.21 2.24
CA LEU A 68 5.52 -5.40 1.43
C LEU A 68 4.76 -6.29 0.45
N ALA A 69 3.47 -6.14 0.42
CA ALA A 69 2.57 -6.88 -0.47
C ALA A 69 1.57 -5.92 -1.14
N PRO A 70 0.97 -6.31 -2.28
CA PRO A 70 -0.22 -5.64 -2.79
C PRO A 70 -1.31 -5.60 -1.73
N GLY A 71 -2.16 -4.56 -1.76
CA GLY A 71 -3.31 -4.47 -0.88
C GLY A 71 -4.22 -5.68 -1.01
N LEU A 72 -4.81 -6.11 0.08
CA LEU A 72 -5.74 -7.23 0.09
C LEU A 72 -7.04 -6.86 -0.65
N ILE A 73 -7.64 -7.85 -1.29
CA ILE A 73 -8.92 -7.73 -1.97
C ILE A 73 -9.95 -8.53 -1.18
N ASP A 74 -11.00 -7.86 -0.69
CA ASP A 74 -12.17 -8.54 -0.17
C ASP A 74 -13.16 -8.75 -1.31
N SER A 75 -13.31 -10.00 -1.72
CA SER A 75 -14.10 -10.36 -2.89
C SER A 75 -15.61 -10.46 -2.64
N HIS A 76 -16.05 -10.27 -1.40
CA HIS A 76 -17.47 -10.39 -1.07
C HIS A 76 -17.83 -9.54 0.15
N VAL A 77 -18.27 -8.32 -0.08
CA VAL A 77 -18.74 -7.42 0.97
C VAL A 77 -20.16 -6.96 0.71
N HIS A 78 -20.88 -6.66 1.78
CA HIS A 78 -22.22 -6.08 1.74
C HIS A 78 -22.18 -4.69 2.39
N PRO A 79 -21.73 -3.65 1.68
CA PRO A 79 -21.77 -2.30 2.21
C PRO A 79 -23.23 -1.86 2.36
N VAL A 80 -23.58 -1.37 3.54
CA VAL A 80 -24.92 -0.87 3.81
C VAL A 80 -24.86 0.65 3.91
N PHE A 81 -25.51 1.33 2.98
CA PHE A 81 -25.61 2.78 2.94
C PHE A 81 -27.05 3.20 3.32
N GLY A 82 -27.29 3.55 4.57
CA GLY A 82 -28.61 4.01 4.99
C GLY A 82 -28.77 4.16 6.51
N ASP A 83 -29.72 4.98 6.90
CA ASP A 83 -29.99 5.35 8.30
C ASP A 83 -30.63 4.24 9.13
N TRP A 84 -31.01 3.15 8.53
CA TRP A 84 -31.75 2.08 9.18
C TRP A 84 -30.90 0.94 9.73
N THR A 85 -29.56 1.06 9.65
CA THR A 85 -28.64 0.17 10.34
C THR A 85 -27.80 0.95 11.34
N PRO A 86 -28.37 1.33 12.49
CA PRO A 86 -27.69 2.22 13.46
C PRO A 86 -26.43 1.61 14.08
N ARG A 87 -26.14 0.36 13.83
CA ARG A 87 -24.95 -0.34 14.36
C ARG A 87 -23.73 -0.31 13.45
N GLN A 88 -23.87 0.19 12.23
CA GLN A 88 -22.76 0.24 11.25
C GLN A 88 -22.47 1.68 10.89
N ASN A 89 -21.53 2.29 11.59
CA ASN A 89 -20.95 3.55 11.15
C ASN A 89 -20.03 3.25 9.97
N GLN A 90 -20.47 3.58 8.78
CA GLN A 90 -19.80 3.21 7.52
C GLN A 90 -18.47 3.86 7.32
N LEU A 91 -18.27 5.09 7.75
CA LEU A 91 -16.97 5.74 7.67
C LEU A 91 -15.94 4.99 8.52
N GLY A 92 -16.31 4.63 9.74
CA GLY A 92 -15.44 3.83 10.61
C GLY A 92 -15.15 2.43 10.05
N TRP A 93 -16.10 1.83 9.34
CA TRP A 93 -15.90 0.54 8.70
C TRP A 93 -14.90 0.59 7.55
N ILE A 94 -14.98 1.61 6.68
CA ILE A 94 -14.03 1.81 5.59
C ILE A 94 -12.62 2.03 6.15
N ASP A 95 -12.47 2.92 7.13
CA ASP A 95 -11.18 3.17 7.78
C ASP A 95 -10.62 1.92 8.45
N SER A 96 -11.46 1.17 9.15
CA SER A 96 -11.06 -0.07 9.83
C SER A 96 -10.61 -1.13 8.83
N THR A 97 -11.30 -1.27 7.71
CA THR A 97 -10.98 -2.22 6.66
C THR A 97 -9.66 -1.85 5.97
N MET A 98 -9.45 -0.57 5.67
CA MET A 98 -8.21 -0.06 5.10
C MET A 98 -7.04 -0.24 6.07
N ASN A 99 -7.22 0.03 7.36
CA ASN A 99 -6.21 -0.21 8.39
C ASN A 99 -5.86 -1.69 8.53
N GLY A 100 -6.77 -2.59 8.20
CA GLY A 100 -6.55 -4.03 8.11
C GLY A 100 -5.81 -4.49 6.84
N GLY A 101 -5.51 -3.57 5.92
CA GLY A 101 -4.76 -3.85 4.69
C GLY A 101 -5.62 -4.15 3.46
N VAL A 102 -6.92 -4.04 3.55
CA VAL A 102 -7.83 -4.21 2.40
C VAL A 102 -7.92 -2.90 1.63
N THR A 103 -7.52 -2.92 0.37
CA THR A 103 -7.53 -1.74 -0.52
C THR A 103 -8.58 -1.82 -1.62
N THR A 104 -9.18 -2.98 -1.82
CA THR A 104 -10.19 -3.22 -2.85
C THR A 104 -11.30 -4.08 -2.28
N MET A 105 -12.53 -3.70 -2.53
CA MET A 105 -13.71 -4.44 -2.12
C MET A 105 -14.64 -4.66 -3.29
N ILE A 106 -15.18 -5.86 -3.39
CA ILE A 106 -16.17 -6.20 -4.41
C ILE A 106 -17.51 -6.38 -3.70
N SER A 107 -18.43 -5.46 -3.98
CA SER A 107 -19.79 -5.53 -3.43
C SER A 107 -20.57 -6.66 -4.06
N ALA A 108 -21.19 -7.42 -3.23
CA ALA A 108 -22.07 -8.50 -3.64
C ALA A 108 -23.54 -8.07 -3.65
#